data_d6428bb3c6be03d9cb736a066f6409de
#
_entry.id   d6428bb3c6be03d9cb736a066f6409de
#
_cell.length_a   1.000
_cell.length_b   1.000
_cell.length_c   1.000
_cell.angle_alpha   90.00
_cell.angle_beta   90.00
_cell.angle_gamma   90.00
#
_symmetry.space_group_name_H-M   'P 1'
#
loop_
_entity.id
_entity.type
_entity.pdbx_description
1 polymer ?
#
loop_
_entity_poly.entity_id
_entity_poly.type
_entity_poly.pdbx_seq_one_letter_code
_entity_poly.pdbx_strand_id
1 'polypeptide(L)'
;EEPEVQRAFLSIKHAQKRRLAGRITRELGIKVDPNSLYDVQIKRIHEYKRQLLNLLHVVCRHQEMLAHPEGVDGRGWTPRTVLIAGKAASAYRTAKLIIQLALDIAGVINADPRTAGRLKLVFLPNYGVSLAERIIPAADLSEQISTAGTE
;
A
#
# COMPACT_ATOMS: atom_id res chain seq x y z
N GLU A 1 18.59 13.06 20.09
CA GLU A 1 17.46 12.14 20.30
C GLU A 1 17.94 10.91 21.04
N GLU A 2 17.21 10.49 22.10
CA GLU A 2 17.64 9.37 22.93
C GLU A 2 17.45 8.04 22.17
N PRO A 3 18.49 7.21 22.05
CA PRO A 3 18.42 5.93 21.32
C PRO A 3 17.36 4.96 21.85
N GLU A 4 17.00 5.08 23.13
CA GLU A 4 15.96 4.27 23.77
C GLU A 4 14.57 4.61 23.24
N VAL A 5 14.26 5.90 23.08
CA VAL A 5 12.97 6.38 22.50
C VAL A 5 12.81 5.92 21.07
N GLN A 6 13.90 5.99 20.28
CA GLN A 6 13.88 5.50 18.90
C GLN A 6 13.60 3.99 18.83
N ARG A 7 14.28 3.20 19.67
CA ARG A 7 14.03 1.75 19.73
C ARG A 7 12.60 1.42 20.16
N ALA A 8 12.08 2.11 21.17
CA ALA A 8 10.71 1.94 21.63
C ALA A 8 9.71 2.27 20.52
N PHE A 9 9.89 3.39 19.83
CA PHE A 9 9.03 3.80 18.69
C PHE A 9 9.05 2.74 17.58
N LEU A 10 10.22 2.29 17.14
CA LEU A 10 10.36 1.27 16.09
C LEU A 10 9.72 -0.06 16.49
N SER A 11 9.86 -0.46 17.75
CA SER A 11 9.23 -1.67 18.29
C SER A 11 7.71 -1.60 18.24
N ILE A 12 7.12 -0.47 18.65
CA ILE A 12 5.68 -0.23 18.59
C ILE A 12 5.22 -0.25 17.14
N LYS A 13 5.91 0.48 16.25
CA LYS A 13 5.61 0.53 14.83
C LYS A 13 5.59 -0.86 14.20
N HIS A 14 6.62 -1.65 14.45
CA HIS A 14 6.73 -3.02 13.94
C HIS A 14 5.62 -3.94 14.50
N ALA A 15 5.24 -3.78 15.76
CA ALA A 15 4.12 -4.52 16.34
C ALA A 15 2.79 -4.20 15.63
N GLN A 16 2.53 -2.93 15.28
CA GLN A 16 1.33 -2.54 14.53
C GLN A 16 1.35 -3.11 13.11
N LYS A 17 2.50 -3.08 12.43
CA LYS A 17 2.66 -3.69 11.10
C LYS A 17 2.40 -5.19 11.12
N ARG A 18 2.92 -5.94 12.12
CA ARG A 18 2.62 -7.37 12.28
C ARG A 18 1.13 -7.64 12.50
N ARG A 19 0.44 -6.83 13.31
CA ARG A 19 -1.00 -6.96 13.54
C ARG A 19 -1.80 -6.75 12.26
N LEU A 20 -1.45 -5.72 11.49
CA LEU A 20 -2.09 -5.43 10.20
C LEU A 20 -1.79 -6.54 9.18
N ALA A 21 -0.55 -7.00 9.07
CA ALA A 21 -0.16 -8.11 8.19
C ALA A 21 -0.94 -9.39 8.50
N GLY A 22 -1.08 -9.75 9.78
CA GLY A 22 -1.87 -10.90 10.21
C GLY A 22 -3.36 -10.78 9.85
N ARG A 23 -3.92 -9.56 9.93
CA ARG A 23 -5.28 -9.29 9.48
C ARG A 23 -5.43 -9.46 7.97
N ILE A 24 -4.54 -8.86 7.19
CA ILE A 24 -4.53 -8.96 5.71
C ILE A 24 -4.47 -10.44 5.29
N THR A 25 -3.57 -11.21 5.90
CA THR A 25 -3.44 -12.64 5.60
C THR A 25 -4.72 -13.41 5.92
N ARG A 26 -5.34 -13.15 7.07
CA ARG A 26 -6.56 -13.87 7.51
C ARG A 26 -7.78 -13.49 6.67
N GLU A 27 -7.96 -12.21 6.33
CA GLU A 27 -9.16 -11.72 5.65
C GLU A 27 -9.08 -11.81 4.13
N LEU A 28 -7.87 -11.70 3.54
CA LEU A 28 -7.67 -11.63 2.10
C LEU A 28 -6.78 -12.75 1.54
N GLY A 29 -6.17 -13.57 2.38
CA GLY A 29 -5.23 -14.62 1.95
C GLY A 29 -3.88 -14.09 1.43
N ILE A 30 -3.64 -12.77 1.49
CA ILE A 30 -2.43 -12.14 0.97
C ILE A 30 -1.38 -12.05 2.08
N LYS A 31 -0.23 -12.69 1.88
CA LYS A 31 0.91 -12.54 2.79
C LYS A 31 1.67 -11.27 2.46
N VAL A 32 1.85 -10.41 3.45
CA VAL A 32 2.65 -9.19 3.37
C VAL A 32 3.75 -9.20 4.44
N ASP A 33 4.93 -8.68 4.08
CA ASP A 33 6.07 -8.60 5.00
C ASP A 33 5.90 -7.38 5.92
N PRO A 34 5.84 -7.56 7.26
CA PRO A 34 5.79 -6.44 8.19
C PRO A 34 7.07 -5.60 8.22
N ASN A 35 8.18 -6.09 7.65
CA ASN A 35 9.42 -5.31 7.52
C ASN A 35 9.45 -4.45 6.24
N SER A 36 8.56 -4.70 5.27
CA SER A 36 8.47 -3.86 4.06
C SER A 36 7.98 -2.45 4.41
N LEU A 37 8.31 -1.45 3.60
CA LEU A 37 7.74 -0.12 3.72
C LEU A 37 6.24 -0.17 3.43
N TYR A 38 5.42 0.26 4.38
CA TYR A 38 3.97 0.36 4.22
C TYR A 38 3.60 1.74 3.68
N ASP A 39 3.31 1.76 2.38
CA ASP A 39 2.89 2.91 1.60
C ASP A 39 1.36 2.93 1.50
N VAL A 40 0.73 3.95 2.05
CA VAL A 40 -0.70 3.91 2.38
C VAL A 40 -1.45 5.07 1.73
N GLN A 41 -2.51 4.75 0.97
CA GLN A 41 -3.47 5.72 0.48
C GLN A 41 -4.89 5.33 0.91
N ILE A 42 -5.33 5.83 2.06
CA ILE A 42 -6.62 5.47 2.69
C ILE A 42 -7.57 6.67 2.74
N LYS A 43 -8.36 6.82 1.72
CA LYS A 43 -9.33 7.91 1.57
C LYS A 43 -10.44 7.49 0.59
N ARG A 44 -11.57 8.20 0.58
CA ARG A 44 -12.63 7.97 -0.43
C ARG A 44 -12.03 7.93 -1.82
N ILE A 45 -12.47 6.97 -2.64
CA ILE A 45 -12.00 6.86 -4.03
C ILE A 45 -12.64 7.97 -4.84
N HIS A 46 -11.78 8.80 -5.45
CA HIS A 46 -12.20 9.93 -6.26
C HIS A 46 -11.08 10.34 -7.23
N GLU A 47 -11.44 10.80 -8.43
CA GLU A 47 -10.45 11.16 -9.46
C GLU A 47 -9.47 12.24 -8.97
N TYR A 48 -9.92 13.30 -8.27
CA TYR A 48 -9.03 14.34 -7.76
C TYR A 48 -8.07 13.85 -6.65
N LYS A 49 -8.36 12.73 -5.98
CA LYS A 49 -7.45 12.12 -4.98
C LYS A 49 -6.33 11.31 -5.62
N ARG A 50 -6.43 11.09 -6.93
CA ARG A 50 -5.42 10.50 -7.80
C ARG A 50 -4.95 9.10 -7.40
N GLN A 51 -5.87 8.25 -6.89
CA GLN A 51 -5.54 6.83 -6.68
C GLN A 51 -5.10 6.16 -7.99
N LEU A 52 -5.64 6.57 -9.14
CA LEU A 52 -5.18 6.09 -10.43
C LEU A 52 -3.70 6.40 -10.67
N LEU A 53 -3.23 7.61 -10.31
CA LEU A 53 -1.81 7.97 -10.42
C LEU A 53 -0.93 7.07 -9.53
N ASN A 54 -1.37 6.76 -8.32
CA ASN A 54 -0.67 5.83 -7.44
C ASN A 54 -0.63 4.41 -8.03
N LEU A 55 -1.74 3.94 -8.62
CA LEU A 55 -1.76 2.64 -9.30
C LEU A 55 -0.78 2.59 -10.48
N LEU A 56 -0.69 3.66 -11.28
CA LEU A 56 0.30 3.77 -12.36
C LEU A 56 1.73 3.75 -11.80
N HIS A 57 2.00 4.46 -10.71
CA HIS A 57 3.30 4.40 -10.03
C HIS A 57 3.64 2.95 -9.59
N VAL A 58 2.67 2.19 -9.06
CA VAL A 58 2.90 0.79 -8.68
C VAL A 58 3.25 -0.07 -9.90
N VAL A 59 2.57 0.16 -11.04
CA VAL A 59 2.88 -0.54 -12.31
C VAL A 59 4.27 -0.18 -12.79
N CYS A 60 4.62 1.11 -12.84
CA CYS A 60 5.96 1.57 -13.24
C CYS A 60 7.03 0.92 -12.35
N ARG A 61 6.83 0.95 -11.03
CA ARG A 61 7.76 0.32 -10.08
C ARG A 61 7.92 -1.18 -10.31
N HIS A 62 6.83 -1.89 -10.62
CA HIS A 62 6.90 -3.30 -10.99
C HIS A 62 7.75 -3.51 -12.24
N GLN A 63 7.52 -2.73 -13.29
CA GLN A 63 8.30 -2.82 -14.55
C GLN A 63 9.79 -2.53 -14.32
N GLU A 64 10.11 -1.50 -13.54
CA GLU A 64 11.49 -1.18 -13.16
C GLU A 64 12.16 -2.32 -12.39
N MET A 65 11.45 -2.97 -11.46
CA MET A 65 11.97 -4.13 -10.73
C MET A 65 12.26 -5.32 -11.64
N LEU A 66 11.48 -5.48 -12.73
CA LEU A 66 11.71 -6.53 -13.72
C LEU A 66 12.91 -6.19 -14.62
N ALA A 67 13.06 -4.92 -14.98
CA ALA A 67 14.17 -4.46 -15.83
C ALA A 67 15.50 -4.42 -15.05
N HIS A 68 15.45 -4.13 -13.75
CA HIS A 68 16.61 -3.95 -12.88
C HIS A 68 16.46 -4.75 -11.57
N PRO A 69 16.58 -6.11 -11.61
CA PRO A 69 16.38 -6.96 -10.42
C PRO A 69 17.25 -6.59 -9.22
N GLU A 70 18.46 -6.07 -9.48
CA GLU A 70 19.44 -5.64 -8.46
C GLU A 70 19.23 -4.20 -7.99
N GLY A 71 18.13 -3.55 -8.38
CA GLY A 71 17.89 -2.14 -8.14
C GLY A 71 18.58 -1.23 -9.16
N VAL A 72 18.04 -0.02 -9.33
CA VAL A 72 18.55 0.94 -10.34
C VAL A 72 20.01 1.35 -10.04
N ASP A 73 20.38 1.37 -8.76
CA ASP A 73 21.73 1.73 -8.29
C ASP A 73 22.54 0.53 -7.79
N GLY A 74 22.08 -0.70 -8.03
CA GLY A 74 22.72 -1.93 -7.59
C GLY A 74 22.61 -2.24 -6.09
N ARG A 75 21.87 -1.43 -5.31
CA ARG A 75 21.67 -1.62 -3.87
C ARG A 75 20.47 -2.49 -3.51
N GLY A 76 19.79 -3.02 -4.53
CA GLY A 76 18.57 -3.78 -4.38
C GLY A 76 17.33 -2.88 -4.24
N TRP A 77 16.20 -3.51 -4.07
CA TRP A 77 14.91 -2.85 -3.91
C TRP A 77 14.46 -2.92 -2.44
N THR A 78 14.15 -1.77 -1.86
CA THR A 78 13.45 -1.74 -0.57
C THR A 78 12.07 -2.40 -0.73
N PRO A 79 11.80 -3.49 0.01
CA PRO A 79 10.49 -4.13 -0.03
C PRO A 79 9.38 -3.13 0.30
N ARG A 80 8.29 -3.14 -0.48
CA ARG A 80 7.18 -2.21 -0.33
C ARG A 80 5.84 -2.94 -0.40
N THR A 81 4.97 -2.62 0.53
CA THR A 81 3.56 -3.02 0.52
C THR A 81 2.70 -1.77 0.35
N VAL A 82 2.07 -1.64 -0.81
CA VAL A 82 1.14 -0.54 -1.09
C VAL A 82 -0.25 -0.94 -0.62
N LEU A 83 -0.82 -0.14 0.27
CA LEU A 83 -2.14 -0.36 0.87
C LEU A 83 -3.11 0.72 0.39
N ILE A 84 -4.11 0.34 -0.37
CA ILE A 84 -5.18 1.23 -0.81
C ILE A 84 -6.47 0.82 -0.10
N ALA A 85 -7.16 1.78 0.51
CA ALA A 85 -8.48 1.56 1.11
C ALA A 85 -9.37 2.80 0.90
N GLY A 86 -10.64 2.56 0.66
CA GLY A 86 -11.60 3.63 0.45
C GLY A 86 -12.94 3.10 -0.01
N LYS A 87 -13.96 3.94 0.10
CA LYS A 87 -15.30 3.67 -0.43
C LYS A 87 -15.55 4.54 -1.67
N ALA A 88 -16.16 3.95 -2.69
CA ALA A 88 -16.72 4.67 -3.82
C ALA A 88 -18.17 5.04 -3.53
N ALA A 89 -18.63 6.23 -3.96
CA ALA A 89 -20.04 6.55 -3.96
C ALA A 89 -20.80 5.59 -4.90
N SER A 90 -22.03 5.23 -4.55
CA SER A 90 -22.80 4.18 -5.23
C SER A 90 -22.97 4.42 -6.73
N ALA A 91 -23.19 5.67 -7.15
CA ALA A 91 -23.35 6.07 -8.55
C ALA A 91 -22.02 6.43 -9.26
N TYR A 92 -20.88 6.46 -8.55
CA TYR A 92 -19.64 6.93 -9.13
C TYR A 92 -18.89 5.81 -9.87
N ARG A 93 -19.21 5.66 -11.15
CA ARG A 93 -18.67 4.59 -12.01
C ARG A 93 -17.13 4.60 -12.08
N THR A 94 -16.52 5.77 -12.30
CA THR A 94 -15.04 5.88 -12.40
C THR A 94 -14.35 5.39 -11.12
N ALA A 95 -14.88 5.74 -9.94
CA ALA A 95 -14.30 5.27 -8.69
C ALA A 95 -14.39 3.74 -8.56
N LYS A 96 -15.46 3.11 -9.04
CA LYS A 96 -15.58 1.64 -9.07
C LYS A 96 -14.58 1.00 -10.02
N LEU A 97 -14.35 1.62 -11.19
CA LEU A 97 -13.33 1.16 -12.15
C LEU A 97 -11.92 1.28 -11.56
N ILE A 98 -11.62 2.32 -10.79
CA ILE A 98 -10.33 2.46 -10.08
C ILE A 98 -10.15 1.32 -9.06
N ILE A 99 -11.21 0.96 -8.32
CA ILE A 99 -11.16 -0.19 -7.40
C ILE A 99 -10.90 -1.49 -8.16
N GLN A 100 -11.63 -1.72 -9.26
CA GLN A 100 -11.44 -2.92 -10.09
C GLN A 100 -10.01 -2.98 -10.62
N LEU A 101 -9.49 -1.88 -11.15
CA LEU A 101 -8.10 -1.80 -11.63
C LEU A 101 -7.10 -2.10 -10.52
N ALA A 102 -7.33 -1.62 -9.29
CA ALA A 102 -6.47 -1.93 -8.16
C ALA A 102 -6.42 -3.43 -7.85
N LEU A 103 -7.57 -4.11 -7.93
CA LEU A 103 -7.66 -5.55 -7.73
C LEU A 103 -6.98 -6.33 -8.86
N ASP A 104 -7.16 -5.93 -10.10
CA ASP A 104 -6.55 -6.56 -11.28
C ASP A 104 -5.02 -6.42 -11.25
N ILE A 105 -4.50 -5.22 -10.98
CA ILE A 105 -3.06 -4.99 -10.80
C ILE A 105 -2.52 -5.81 -9.62
N ALA A 106 -3.24 -5.86 -8.49
CA ALA A 106 -2.84 -6.66 -7.33
C ALA A 106 -2.76 -8.15 -7.68
N GLY A 107 -3.70 -8.67 -8.46
CA GLY A 107 -3.69 -10.06 -8.93
C GLY A 107 -2.42 -10.40 -9.71
N VAL A 108 -2.02 -9.51 -10.61
CA VAL A 108 -0.81 -9.70 -11.43
C VAL A 108 0.47 -9.56 -10.59
N ILE A 109 0.62 -8.45 -9.86
CA ILE A 109 1.87 -8.13 -9.15
C ILE A 109 2.11 -9.09 -7.98
N ASN A 110 1.06 -9.42 -7.22
CA ASN A 110 1.19 -10.29 -6.05
C ASN A 110 1.55 -11.74 -6.42
N ALA A 111 1.19 -12.17 -7.63
CA ALA A 111 1.49 -13.50 -8.14
C ALA A 111 2.84 -13.58 -8.88
N ASP A 112 3.48 -12.46 -9.20
CA ASP A 112 4.72 -12.44 -9.97
C ASP A 112 5.93 -12.87 -9.11
N PRO A 113 6.53 -14.06 -9.35
CA PRO A 113 7.66 -14.54 -8.58
C PRO A 113 8.95 -13.73 -8.81
N ARG A 114 9.04 -12.98 -9.92
CA ARG A 114 10.24 -12.22 -10.30
C ARG A 114 10.50 -11.06 -9.35
N THR A 115 9.48 -10.54 -8.69
CA THR A 115 9.65 -9.51 -7.65
C THR A 115 10.13 -10.09 -6.32
N ALA A 116 10.18 -11.44 -6.18
CA ALA A 116 10.51 -12.15 -4.94
C ALA A 116 9.70 -11.66 -3.72
N GLY A 117 8.47 -11.23 -3.95
CA GLY A 117 7.58 -10.69 -2.90
C GLY A 117 7.96 -9.29 -2.39
N ARG A 118 8.95 -8.63 -2.99
CA ARG A 118 9.41 -7.29 -2.60
C ARG A 118 8.43 -6.17 -2.94
N LEU A 119 7.44 -6.42 -3.81
CA LEU A 119 6.34 -5.50 -4.10
C LEU A 119 5.01 -6.23 -3.89
N LYS A 120 4.14 -5.64 -3.08
CA LYS A 120 2.76 -6.10 -2.88
C LYS A 120 1.82 -4.93 -3.01
N LEU A 121 0.67 -5.17 -3.65
CA LEU A 121 -0.46 -4.23 -3.68
C LEU A 121 -1.66 -4.90 -3.02
N VAL A 122 -2.27 -4.21 -2.07
CA VAL A 122 -3.44 -4.70 -1.35
C VAL A 122 -4.53 -3.65 -1.34
N PHE A 123 -5.69 -3.97 -1.88
CA PHE A 123 -6.90 -3.19 -1.68
C PHE A 123 -7.65 -3.73 -0.46
N LEU A 124 -7.85 -2.89 0.56
CA LEU A 124 -8.56 -3.25 1.80
C LEU A 124 -10.03 -2.84 1.69
N PRO A 125 -10.96 -3.79 1.62
CA PRO A 125 -12.38 -3.50 1.53
C PRO A 125 -12.95 -2.97 2.83
N ASN A 126 -14.17 -2.44 2.78
CA ASN A 126 -14.95 -2.02 3.96
C ASN A 126 -14.24 -0.97 4.82
N TYR A 127 -13.51 -0.03 4.18
CA TYR A 127 -12.82 1.04 4.89
C TYR A 127 -13.79 1.83 5.79
N GLY A 128 -13.40 1.99 7.04
CA GLY A 128 -14.09 2.73 8.08
C GLY A 128 -13.15 3.03 9.25
N VAL A 129 -13.65 3.68 10.30
CA VAL A 129 -12.86 4.13 11.45
C VAL A 129 -12.05 2.98 12.06
N SER A 130 -12.65 1.84 12.35
CA SER A 130 -11.99 0.70 12.98
C SER A 130 -10.87 0.08 12.12
N LEU A 131 -10.94 0.22 10.79
CA LEU A 131 -9.86 -0.19 9.90
C LEU A 131 -8.77 0.89 9.85
N ALA A 132 -9.14 2.18 9.83
CA ALA A 132 -8.22 3.30 9.88
C ALA A 132 -7.33 3.27 11.13
N GLU A 133 -7.91 2.99 12.31
CA GLU A 133 -7.19 2.83 13.59
C GLU A 133 -6.10 1.74 13.56
N ARG A 134 -6.19 0.80 12.63
CA ARG A 134 -5.19 -0.26 12.45
C ARG A 134 -4.18 0.05 11.36
N ILE A 135 -4.59 0.77 10.31
CA ILE A 135 -3.72 1.09 9.19
C ILE A 135 -2.81 2.26 9.54
N ILE A 136 -3.35 3.34 10.11
CA ILE A 136 -2.61 4.58 10.38
C ILE A 136 -1.36 4.33 11.25
N PRO A 137 -1.42 3.61 12.38
CA PRO A 137 -0.23 3.34 13.18
C PRO A 137 0.80 2.44 12.48
N ALA A 138 0.37 1.65 11.50
CA ALA A 138 1.24 0.75 10.74
C ALA A 138 1.87 1.43 9.50
N ALA A 139 1.34 2.57 9.06
CA ALA A 139 1.82 3.25 7.85
C ALA A 139 3.21 3.86 8.05
N ASP A 140 4.11 3.67 7.09
CA ASP A 140 5.42 4.34 7.04
C ASP A 140 5.32 5.60 6.16
N LEU A 141 4.56 5.53 5.07
CA LEU A 141 4.28 6.61 4.14
C LEU A 141 2.76 6.77 3.98
N SER A 142 2.27 8.00 4.02
CA SER A 142 0.88 8.34 3.73
C SER A 142 0.81 9.19 2.47
N GLU A 143 0.17 8.66 1.42
CA GLU A 143 0.03 9.32 0.13
C GLU A 143 -1.01 10.46 0.20
N GLN A 144 -0.53 11.70 0.10
CA GLN A 144 -1.32 12.92 0.08
C GLN A 144 -1.08 13.64 -1.26
N ILE A 145 -1.57 13.03 -2.33
CA ILE A 145 -1.28 13.42 -3.73
C ILE A 145 -2.50 13.99 -4.45
N SER A 146 -3.52 14.45 -3.75
CA SER A 146 -4.71 15.07 -4.34
C SER A 146 -4.35 16.29 -5.20
N THR A 147 -5.20 16.61 -6.16
CA THR A 147 -5.06 17.84 -6.95
C THR A 147 -5.12 19.05 -6.02
N ALA A 148 -4.22 20.01 -6.19
CA ALA A 148 -4.16 21.22 -5.37
C ALA A 148 -5.53 21.94 -5.33
N GLY A 149 -5.93 22.40 -4.14
CA GLY A 149 -7.17 23.12 -3.93
C GLY A 149 -8.45 22.26 -3.88
N THR A 150 -8.33 20.93 -3.87
CA THR A 150 -9.48 20.00 -3.84
C THR A 150 -9.67 19.26 -2.51
N GLU A 151 -8.73 19.38 -1.58
CA GLU A 151 -8.75 18.83 -0.21
C GLU A 151 -8.35 19.86 0.82
#